data_45b6110aa33b5277ffe4529123e1657f
#
_entry.id   45b6110aa33b5277ffe4529123e1657f
#
_cell.length_a   1.000
_cell.length_b   1.000
_cell.length_c   1.000
_cell.angle_alpha   90.00
_cell.angle_beta   90.00
_cell.angle_gamma   90.00
#
_symmetry.space_group_name_H-M   'P 1'
#
loop_
_entity.id
_entity.type
_entity.pdbx_description
1 polymer ?
#
loop_
_entity_poly.entity_id
_entity_poly.type
_entity_poly.pdbx_seq_one_letter_code
_entity_poly.pdbx_strand_id
1 'polypeptide(L)'
;MKHEPSVTSALSRRGFLKTSTLALGTAGLAAATSAEAAPWFSSGRKLVAKNQVILFQGDSITDAGRSRDKEKTNAPNNQPGLGNGYAWLAAAELLVGRPDDGLKIFNRGISGHKVFQLADRWQADCLDFKPDVLSILIGVNDIWHSLDPKLNYKGTVEIYERDYHALVERTQRALPKLKLVVCEPFVLRCGAVSDKWFPEFDRYRAAAKRVAAQHHATFVPFQAMFDVAVKYAPPEHWAGDGVHPSPAGAALMAHFWVKAVGA
;
A
#
# COMPACT_ATOMS: atom_id res chain seq x y z
N MET A 1 -40.48 12.16 37.19
CA MET A 1 -39.36 11.38 36.56
C MET A 1 -39.05 12.05 35.23
N LYS A 2 -37.93 12.77 35.16
CA LYS A 2 -37.50 13.47 33.95
C LYS A 2 -36.49 12.56 33.23
N HIS A 3 -36.79 12.21 31.95
CA HIS A 3 -35.86 11.52 31.08
C HIS A 3 -34.87 12.52 30.54
N GLU A 4 -33.58 12.32 30.79
CA GLU A 4 -32.50 12.97 30.10
C GLU A 4 -32.23 12.25 28.74
N PRO A 5 -32.00 12.97 27.65
CA PRO A 5 -31.58 12.34 26.41
C PRO A 5 -30.06 12.15 26.39
N SER A 6 -29.63 10.90 26.11
CA SER A 6 -28.23 10.56 25.89
C SER A 6 -27.73 11.22 24.60
N VAL A 7 -26.71 12.05 24.72
CA VAL A 7 -26.03 12.68 23.60
C VAL A 7 -24.99 11.68 23.05
N THR A 8 -25.37 10.89 22.04
CA THR A 8 -24.41 10.20 21.18
C THR A 8 -23.86 11.18 20.16
N SER A 9 -22.64 11.68 20.38
CA SER A 9 -21.94 12.52 19.41
C SER A 9 -21.56 11.68 18.19
N ALA A 10 -22.34 11.80 17.12
CA ALA A 10 -21.99 11.21 15.82
C ALA A 10 -20.82 12.00 15.22
N LEU A 11 -19.64 11.41 15.24
CA LEU A 11 -18.47 11.92 14.48
C LEU A 11 -18.80 11.87 12.99
N SER A 12 -18.92 13.05 12.37
CA SER A 12 -19.30 13.18 10.96
C SER A 12 -18.23 12.62 10.02
N ARG A 13 -18.65 11.80 9.05
CA ARG A 13 -17.84 11.25 7.96
C ARG A 13 -17.05 12.31 7.16
N ARG A 14 -17.44 13.58 7.23
CA ARG A 14 -16.76 14.71 6.59
C ARG A 14 -15.50 15.16 7.33
N GLY A 15 -15.28 14.79 8.58
CA GLY A 15 -14.11 15.17 9.37
C GLY A 15 -12.82 14.48 8.95
N PHE A 16 -12.91 13.24 8.45
CA PHE A 16 -11.73 12.45 8.08
C PHE A 16 -10.93 13.01 6.89
N LEU A 17 -11.63 13.62 5.92
CA LEU A 17 -10.99 14.18 4.71
C LEU A 17 -10.65 15.68 4.83
N LYS A 18 -11.18 16.40 5.83
CA LYS A 18 -10.99 17.85 5.96
C LYS A 18 -9.73 18.29 6.71
N THR A 19 -9.05 17.41 7.41
CA THR A 19 -7.84 17.74 8.18
C THR A 19 -6.56 17.83 7.32
N SER A 20 -6.68 17.74 6.01
CA SER A 20 -5.53 17.80 5.10
C SER A 20 -5.44 19.06 4.24
N THR A 21 -6.30 20.06 4.42
CA THR A 21 -6.21 21.33 3.67
C THR A 21 -6.53 22.51 4.57
N LEU A 22 -5.66 23.44 4.63
CA LEU A 22 -5.63 24.85 4.95
C LEU A 22 -4.75 25.26 6.13
N ALA A 23 -3.65 25.86 5.76
CA ALA A 23 -3.09 26.96 6.53
C ALA A 23 -2.68 28.04 5.53
N LEU A 24 -3.54 29.03 5.36
CA LEU A 24 -3.17 30.36 4.87
C LEU A 24 -4.16 31.39 5.47
N GLY A 25 -3.62 32.26 6.33
CA GLY A 25 -4.16 33.58 6.50
C GLY A 25 -4.85 33.96 7.81
N THR A 26 -4.13 34.74 8.61
CA THR A 26 -4.53 35.82 9.52
C THR A 26 -4.89 35.51 10.97
N ALA A 27 -4.23 36.29 11.84
CA ALA A 27 -4.22 36.28 13.29
C ALA A 27 -5.59 36.42 13.96
N GLY A 28 -5.81 35.56 14.98
CA GLY A 28 -6.94 35.70 15.92
C GLY A 28 -6.82 34.61 16.97
N LEU A 29 -6.59 34.99 18.23
CA LEU A 29 -6.49 34.10 19.39
C LEU A 29 -7.71 33.20 19.55
N ALA A 30 -7.53 31.89 19.50
CA ALA A 30 -8.31 30.93 20.25
C ALA A 30 -7.46 29.66 20.39
N ALA A 31 -7.17 29.23 21.63
CA ALA A 31 -6.49 28.00 21.94
C ALA A 31 -7.36 26.81 21.48
N ALA A 32 -7.11 26.33 20.27
CA ALA A 32 -7.58 25.04 19.82
C ALA A 32 -6.48 24.03 20.13
N THR A 33 -6.78 23.07 20.99
CA THR A 33 -5.96 21.90 21.23
C THR A 33 -5.65 21.27 19.87
N SER A 34 -4.40 21.40 19.43
CA SER A 34 -3.88 20.74 18.26
C SER A 34 -3.95 19.23 18.51
N ALA A 35 -4.93 18.58 17.88
CA ALA A 35 -4.82 17.17 17.64
C ALA A 35 -3.58 17.03 16.74
N GLU A 36 -2.46 16.58 17.30
CA GLU A 36 -1.26 16.26 16.54
C GLU A 36 -1.67 15.28 15.44
N ALA A 37 -1.69 15.78 14.20
CA ALA A 37 -1.73 14.92 13.05
C ALA A 37 -0.50 14.03 13.15
N ALA A 38 -0.70 12.74 13.43
CA ALA A 38 0.39 11.79 13.52
C ALA A 38 1.27 11.95 12.28
N PRO A 39 2.59 12.12 12.43
CA PRO A 39 3.49 12.37 11.31
C PRO A 39 3.69 11.05 10.54
N TRP A 40 2.68 10.68 9.74
CA TRP A 40 2.74 9.49 8.89
C TRP A 40 3.79 9.62 7.79
N PHE A 41 4.11 10.85 7.42
CA PHE A 41 5.08 11.15 6.38
C PHE A 41 6.02 12.25 6.84
N SER A 42 7.33 11.99 6.82
CA SER A 42 8.32 13.06 6.88
C SER A 42 8.16 13.91 5.61
N SER A 43 7.76 15.16 5.79
CA SER A 43 7.68 16.14 4.72
C SER A 43 9.06 16.27 4.07
N GLY A 44 9.26 15.81 2.84
CA GLY A 44 10.47 16.25 2.23
C GLY A 44 10.96 15.62 0.94
N ARG A 45 10.69 14.41 0.59
CA ARG A 45 11.30 13.84 -0.62
C ARG A 45 10.24 13.48 -1.65
N LYS A 46 10.06 14.35 -2.65
CA LYS A 46 9.28 13.99 -3.84
C LYS A 46 10.01 12.85 -4.56
N LEU A 47 9.42 11.66 -4.55
CA LEU A 47 9.97 10.51 -5.24
C LEU A 47 9.67 10.55 -6.74
N VAL A 48 8.47 11.02 -7.10
CA VAL A 48 8.00 11.02 -8.48
C VAL A 48 8.46 12.31 -9.18
N ALA A 49 9.09 12.17 -10.37
CA ALA A 49 9.52 13.26 -11.23
C ALA A 49 8.96 13.06 -12.65
N LYS A 50 9.16 14.07 -13.52
CA LYS A 50 8.72 14.01 -14.94
C LYS A 50 9.36 12.84 -15.69
N ASN A 51 8.62 12.27 -16.63
CA ASN A 51 9.05 11.21 -17.55
C ASN A 51 9.48 9.91 -16.88
N GLN A 52 9.07 9.68 -15.62
CA GLN A 52 9.45 8.48 -14.89
C GLN A 52 8.53 7.30 -15.14
N VAL A 53 9.14 6.11 -15.03
CA VAL A 53 8.46 4.83 -14.99
C VAL A 53 8.18 4.46 -13.55
N ILE A 54 6.91 4.23 -13.22
CA ILE A 54 6.43 3.77 -11.91
C ILE A 54 5.91 2.35 -12.08
N LEU A 55 6.39 1.44 -11.26
CA LEU A 55 6.01 0.03 -11.30
C LEU A 55 5.45 -0.42 -9.96
N PHE A 56 4.23 -0.96 -9.97
CA PHE A 56 3.63 -1.63 -8.84
C PHE A 56 3.85 -3.14 -8.93
N GLN A 57 4.38 -3.74 -7.87
CA GLN A 57 4.61 -5.17 -7.72
C GLN A 57 3.93 -5.69 -6.45
N GLY A 58 3.54 -6.96 -6.47
CA GLY A 58 2.90 -7.59 -5.32
C GLY A 58 2.06 -8.81 -5.68
N ASP A 59 1.12 -9.08 -4.80
CA ASP A 59 0.18 -10.19 -4.86
C ASP A 59 -1.23 -9.76 -5.37
N SER A 60 -2.29 -10.44 -4.89
CA SER A 60 -3.69 -10.17 -5.27
C SER A 60 -4.16 -8.74 -4.95
N ILE A 61 -3.64 -8.14 -3.89
CA ILE A 61 -4.01 -6.76 -3.50
C ILE A 61 -3.52 -5.76 -4.55
N THR A 62 -2.34 -6.01 -5.12
CA THR A 62 -1.78 -5.19 -6.21
C THR A 62 -2.36 -5.58 -7.57
N ASP A 63 -2.50 -6.88 -7.83
CA ASP A 63 -3.10 -7.43 -9.05
C ASP A 63 -4.50 -6.86 -9.32
N ALA A 64 -5.38 -6.99 -8.35
CA ALA A 64 -6.76 -6.50 -8.38
C ALA A 64 -7.48 -6.74 -9.72
N GLY A 65 -7.34 -7.94 -10.28
CA GLY A 65 -7.99 -8.34 -11.52
C GLY A 65 -7.43 -7.66 -12.78
N ARG A 66 -6.15 -7.25 -12.77
CA ARG A 66 -5.52 -6.70 -13.97
C ARG A 66 -5.55 -7.69 -15.14
N SER A 67 -5.62 -7.19 -16.35
CA SER A 67 -5.51 -8.00 -17.57
C SER A 67 -4.19 -8.79 -17.63
N ARG A 68 -4.24 -9.97 -18.25
CA ARG A 68 -3.05 -10.77 -18.62
C ARG A 68 -2.68 -10.62 -20.09
N ASP A 69 -3.47 -9.90 -20.85
CA ASP A 69 -3.19 -9.57 -22.24
C ASP A 69 -1.89 -8.76 -22.34
N LYS A 70 -0.96 -9.23 -23.18
CA LYS A 70 0.39 -8.62 -23.26
C LYS A 70 0.36 -7.16 -23.76
N GLU A 71 -0.51 -6.83 -24.70
CA GLU A 71 -0.63 -5.45 -25.20
C GLU A 71 -1.11 -4.52 -24.10
N LYS A 72 -2.16 -4.94 -23.36
CA LYS A 72 -2.73 -4.15 -22.26
C LYS A 72 -1.78 -4.01 -21.08
N THR A 73 -1.06 -5.08 -20.71
CA THR A 73 -0.16 -5.07 -19.56
C THR A 73 1.15 -4.35 -19.84
N ASN A 74 1.56 -4.23 -21.09
CA ASN A 74 2.78 -3.52 -21.50
C ASN A 74 2.49 -2.08 -21.97
N ALA A 75 1.22 -1.69 -22.10
CA ALA A 75 0.84 -0.31 -22.36
C ALA A 75 0.83 0.47 -21.02
N PRO A 76 1.61 1.56 -20.89
CA PRO A 76 1.58 2.38 -19.69
C PRO A 76 0.21 3.05 -19.51
N ASN A 77 -0.18 3.29 -18.27
CA ASN A 77 -1.41 4.01 -17.91
C ASN A 77 -2.70 3.36 -18.43
N ASN A 78 -2.63 2.09 -18.84
CA ASN A 78 -3.76 1.36 -19.37
C ASN A 78 -4.57 0.73 -18.22
N GLN A 79 -5.83 1.13 -18.06
CA GLN A 79 -6.67 0.68 -16.94
C GLN A 79 -6.77 -0.85 -16.86
N PRO A 80 -7.08 -1.60 -17.94
CA PRO A 80 -7.07 -3.04 -17.87
C PRO A 80 -5.74 -3.66 -17.45
N GLY A 81 -4.61 -3.04 -17.79
CA GLY A 81 -3.27 -3.44 -17.37
C GLY A 81 -2.97 -3.06 -15.90
N LEU A 82 -3.59 -2.00 -15.39
CA LEU A 82 -3.44 -1.53 -14.01
C LEU A 82 -4.38 -2.22 -13.01
N GLY A 83 -5.44 -2.87 -13.49
CA GLY A 83 -6.44 -3.54 -12.65
C GLY A 83 -7.50 -2.59 -12.10
N ASN A 84 -8.13 -2.98 -10.98
CA ASN A 84 -9.26 -2.27 -10.38
C ASN A 84 -9.00 -1.88 -8.91
N GLY A 85 -7.76 -2.00 -8.43
CA GLY A 85 -7.39 -1.76 -7.04
C GLY A 85 -6.63 -0.47 -6.81
N TYR A 86 -5.89 -0.42 -5.70
CA TYR A 86 -5.18 0.77 -5.27
C TYR A 86 -4.13 1.26 -6.27
N ALA A 87 -3.48 0.36 -7.01
CA ALA A 87 -2.47 0.73 -8.01
C ALA A 87 -3.08 1.54 -9.16
N TRP A 88 -4.29 1.15 -9.64
CA TRP A 88 -5.05 1.90 -10.62
C TRP A 88 -5.48 3.27 -10.09
N LEU A 89 -6.03 3.31 -8.87
CA LEU A 89 -6.51 4.55 -8.26
C LEU A 89 -5.36 5.53 -7.97
N ALA A 90 -4.20 5.03 -7.53
CA ALA A 90 -3.00 5.85 -7.37
C ALA A 90 -2.48 6.39 -8.71
N ALA A 91 -2.51 5.57 -9.76
CA ALA A 91 -2.17 6.00 -11.11
C ALA A 91 -3.13 7.11 -11.59
N ALA A 92 -4.43 6.94 -11.39
CA ALA A 92 -5.43 7.95 -11.77
C ALA A 92 -5.21 9.28 -11.02
N GLU A 93 -4.96 9.25 -9.71
CA GLU A 93 -4.67 10.45 -8.90
C GLU A 93 -3.40 11.16 -9.39
N LEU A 94 -2.32 10.41 -9.68
CA LEU A 94 -1.08 10.95 -10.24
C LEU A 94 -1.28 11.62 -11.61
N LEU A 95 -2.00 10.96 -12.51
CA LEU A 95 -2.23 11.46 -13.87
C LEU A 95 -3.13 12.71 -13.88
N VAL A 96 -4.10 12.80 -12.96
CA VAL A 96 -4.93 14.01 -12.79
C VAL A 96 -4.11 15.16 -12.20
N GLY A 97 -3.31 14.89 -11.17
CA GLY A 97 -2.50 15.93 -10.51
C GLY A 97 -1.29 16.40 -11.33
N ARG A 98 -0.86 15.60 -12.34
CA ARG A 98 0.40 15.80 -13.07
C ARG A 98 0.27 15.46 -14.57
N PRO A 99 -0.70 16.07 -15.30
CA PRO A 99 -1.04 15.70 -16.67
C PRO A 99 0.12 15.89 -17.66
N ASP A 100 1.01 16.86 -17.42
CA ASP A 100 2.13 17.19 -18.30
C ASP A 100 3.46 16.51 -17.95
N ASP A 101 3.42 15.57 -16.99
CA ASP A 101 4.65 14.96 -16.48
C ASP A 101 5.10 13.71 -17.27
N GLY A 102 4.33 13.23 -18.23
CA GLY A 102 4.71 12.09 -19.08
C GLY A 102 4.97 10.79 -18.29
N LEU A 103 4.27 10.59 -17.18
CA LEU A 103 4.44 9.41 -16.32
C LEU A 103 4.01 8.13 -17.05
N LYS A 104 4.79 7.06 -16.88
CA LYS A 104 4.48 5.71 -17.36
C LYS A 104 4.29 4.78 -16.19
N ILE A 105 3.04 4.35 -15.95
CA ILE A 105 2.68 3.59 -14.76
C ILE A 105 2.24 2.19 -15.17
N PHE A 106 2.77 1.17 -14.48
CA PHE A 106 2.50 -0.24 -14.74
C PHE A 106 2.16 -0.97 -13.44
N ASN A 107 1.36 -2.03 -13.59
CA ASN A 107 1.06 -2.98 -12.53
C ASN A 107 1.47 -4.39 -12.96
N ARG A 108 2.31 -5.05 -12.15
CA ARG A 108 2.79 -6.42 -12.39
C ARG A 108 2.50 -7.34 -11.20
N GLY A 109 1.52 -6.98 -10.34
CA GLY A 109 1.01 -7.85 -9.27
C GLY A 109 0.44 -9.16 -9.84
N ILE A 110 0.57 -10.27 -9.11
CA ILE A 110 -0.03 -11.56 -9.43
C ILE A 110 -0.63 -12.18 -8.18
N SER A 111 -1.93 -12.49 -8.24
CA SER A 111 -2.68 -13.07 -7.13
C SER A 111 -2.02 -14.34 -6.57
N GLY A 112 -1.99 -14.46 -5.23
CA GLY A 112 -1.44 -15.60 -4.52
C GLY A 112 0.07 -15.63 -4.38
N HIS A 113 0.79 -14.71 -5.04
CA HIS A 113 2.25 -14.71 -5.02
C HIS A 113 2.82 -14.34 -3.64
N LYS A 114 3.99 -14.92 -3.38
CA LYS A 114 4.88 -14.74 -2.24
C LYS A 114 6.21 -14.14 -2.71
N VAL A 115 7.09 -13.75 -1.80
CA VAL A 115 8.36 -13.10 -2.16
C VAL A 115 9.19 -13.93 -3.15
N PHE A 116 9.36 -15.23 -2.91
CA PHE A 116 10.14 -16.09 -3.82
C PHE A 116 9.53 -16.14 -5.24
N GLN A 117 8.20 -16.13 -5.37
CA GLN A 117 7.52 -16.10 -6.67
C GLN A 117 7.65 -14.76 -7.39
N LEU A 118 7.85 -13.64 -6.66
CA LEU A 118 8.30 -12.40 -7.28
C LEU A 118 9.70 -12.58 -7.85
N ALA A 119 10.62 -13.21 -7.11
CA ALA A 119 12.01 -13.43 -7.55
C ALA A 119 12.11 -14.28 -8.83
N ASP A 120 11.25 -15.28 -9.00
CA ASP A 120 11.21 -16.17 -10.17
C ASP A 120 10.90 -15.41 -11.48
N ARG A 121 10.06 -14.38 -11.43
CA ARG A 121 9.62 -13.60 -12.59
C ARG A 121 10.26 -12.21 -12.67
N TRP A 122 11.22 -11.90 -11.78
CA TRP A 122 11.69 -10.55 -11.55
C TRP A 122 12.34 -9.88 -12.75
N GLN A 123 13.03 -10.64 -13.60
CA GLN A 123 13.67 -10.10 -14.79
C GLN A 123 12.62 -9.47 -15.72
N ALA A 124 11.67 -10.28 -16.17
CA ALA A 124 10.65 -9.86 -17.13
C ALA A 124 9.61 -8.89 -16.55
N ASP A 125 9.28 -9.06 -15.26
CA ASP A 125 8.19 -8.32 -14.63
C ASP A 125 8.65 -7.09 -13.82
N CYS A 126 9.97 -6.89 -13.70
CA CYS A 126 10.51 -5.72 -13.00
C CYS A 126 11.70 -5.10 -13.74
N LEU A 127 12.82 -5.85 -13.89
CA LEU A 127 14.07 -5.25 -14.36
C LEU A 127 13.99 -4.78 -15.82
N ASP A 128 13.27 -5.50 -16.67
CA ASP A 128 13.10 -5.12 -18.08
C ASP A 128 12.25 -3.84 -18.27
N PHE A 129 11.40 -3.50 -17.29
CA PHE A 129 10.66 -2.22 -17.26
C PHE A 129 11.54 -1.04 -16.88
N LYS A 130 12.72 -1.28 -16.29
CA LYS A 130 13.65 -0.24 -15.84
C LYS A 130 12.95 0.87 -15.04
N PRO A 131 12.19 0.53 -13.97
CA PRO A 131 11.44 1.52 -13.23
C PRO A 131 12.35 2.54 -12.54
N ASP A 132 11.92 3.79 -12.50
CA ASP A 132 12.51 4.84 -11.67
C ASP A 132 11.97 4.79 -10.24
N VAL A 133 10.70 4.38 -10.09
CA VAL A 133 10.02 4.17 -8.81
C VAL A 133 9.42 2.77 -8.82
N LEU A 134 9.82 1.95 -7.86
CA LEU A 134 9.28 0.60 -7.66
C LEU A 134 8.55 0.52 -6.34
N SER A 135 7.28 0.19 -6.38
CA SER A 135 6.44 -0.06 -5.20
C SER A 135 6.19 -1.55 -5.04
N ILE A 136 6.48 -2.11 -3.86
CA ILE A 136 6.28 -3.53 -3.56
C ILE A 136 5.35 -3.66 -2.35
N LEU A 137 4.22 -4.37 -2.54
CA LEU A 137 3.32 -4.81 -1.47
C LEU A 137 3.24 -6.33 -1.53
N ILE A 138 3.86 -7.00 -0.56
CA ILE A 138 3.98 -8.46 -0.50
C ILE A 138 4.09 -8.94 0.95
N GLY A 139 3.65 -10.16 1.25
CA GLY A 139 3.84 -10.79 2.55
C GLY A 139 2.58 -11.42 3.13
N VAL A 140 1.39 -11.02 2.70
CA VAL A 140 0.15 -11.60 3.23
C VAL A 140 0.02 -13.08 2.86
N ASN A 141 0.42 -13.50 1.66
CA ASN A 141 0.37 -14.89 1.24
C ASN A 141 1.52 -15.74 1.81
N ASP A 142 2.62 -15.10 2.22
CA ASP A 142 3.73 -15.79 2.88
C ASP A 142 3.28 -16.38 4.22
N ILE A 143 2.38 -15.71 4.95
CA ILE A 143 1.76 -16.26 6.14
C ILE A 143 0.45 -17.00 5.83
N TRP A 144 -0.48 -16.43 5.07
CA TRP A 144 -1.79 -17.04 4.84
C TRP A 144 -1.69 -18.46 4.33
N HIS A 145 -0.85 -18.68 3.31
CA HIS A 145 -0.64 -19.99 2.73
C HIS A 145 0.08 -20.96 3.69
N SER A 146 0.87 -20.47 4.63
CA SER A 146 1.49 -21.32 5.67
C SER A 146 0.50 -21.77 6.74
N LEU A 147 -0.61 -21.03 6.92
CA LEU A 147 -1.69 -21.38 7.84
C LEU A 147 -2.67 -22.42 7.26
N ASP A 148 -2.67 -22.63 5.94
CA ASP A 148 -3.52 -23.61 5.28
C ASP A 148 -2.73 -24.91 4.98
N PRO A 149 -3.00 -26.00 5.73
CA PRO A 149 -2.29 -27.27 5.51
C PRO A 149 -2.45 -27.86 4.12
N LYS A 150 -3.54 -27.50 3.41
CA LYS A 150 -3.83 -28.01 2.06
C LYS A 150 -2.89 -27.44 1.00
N LEU A 151 -2.28 -26.30 1.25
CA LEU A 151 -1.38 -25.63 0.32
C LEU A 151 0.06 -26.14 0.42
N ASN A 152 0.36 -26.99 1.43
CA ASN A 152 1.69 -27.58 1.66
C ASN A 152 2.86 -26.56 1.57
N TYR A 153 2.60 -25.32 1.96
CA TYR A 153 3.59 -24.25 1.99
C TYR A 153 4.09 -24.03 3.42
N LYS A 154 5.39 -24.07 3.62
CA LYS A 154 6.04 -23.91 4.93
C LYS A 154 6.92 -22.66 4.95
N GLY A 155 6.30 -21.50 4.72
CA GLY A 155 6.96 -20.22 4.87
C GLY A 155 7.14 -19.84 6.35
N THR A 156 8.24 -19.15 6.65
CA THR A 156 8.47 -18.51 7.93
C THR A 156 8.83 -17.04 7.72
N VAL A 157 8.71 -16.22 8.76
CA VAL A 157 9.08 -14.81 8.66
C VAL A 157 10.57 -14.64 8.34
N GLU A 158 11.43 -15.54 8.78
CA GLU A 158 12.87 -15.51 8.50
C GLU A 158 13.16 -15.76 7.01
N ILE A 159 12.44 -16.70 6.39
CA ILE A 159 12.52 -16.97 4.94
C ILE A 159 12.00 -15.75 4.17
N TYR A 160 10.84 -15.23 4.55
CA TYR A 160 10.26 -14.02 3.95
C TYR A 160 11.23 -12.84 3.97
N GLU A 161 11.79 -12.53 5.14
CA GLU A 161 12.70 -11.41 5.32
C GLU A 161 14.00 -11.58 4.52
N ARG A 162 14.62 -12.76 4.59
CA ARG A 162 15.81 -13.10 3.83
C ARG A 162 15.59 -12.96 2.32
N ASP A 163 14.52 -13.54 1.82
CA ASP A 163 14.22 -13.53 0.38
C ASP A 163 13.84 -12.13 -0.11
N TYR A 164 13.19 -11.35 0.75
CA TYR A 164 12.85 -9.96 0.42
C TYR A 164 14.12 -9.09 0.35
N HIS A 165 15.05 -9.23 1.30
CA HIS A 165 16.36 -8.58 1.23
C HIS A 165 17.09 -8.94 -0.07
N ALA A 166 17.20 -10.22 -0.39
CA ALA A 166 17.85 -10.69 -1.60
C ALA A 166 17.23 -10.13 -2.88
N LEU A 167 15.90 -10.04 -2.93
CA LEU A 167 15.17 -9.46 -4.05
C LEU A 167 15.48 -7.97 -4.23
N VAL A 168 15.48 -7.21 -3.14
CA VAL A 168 15.77 -5.77 -3.15
C VAL A 168 17.24 -5.53 -3.51
N GLU A 169 18.19 -6.27 -2.96
CA GLU A 169 19.61 -6.16 -3.32
C GLU A 169 19.86 -6.44 -4.80
N ARG A 170 19.25 -7.51 -5.35
CA ARG A 170 19.29 -7.79 -6.79
C ARG A 170 18.80 -6.61 -7.60
N THR A 171 17.72 -5.98 -7.14
CA THR A 171 17.10 -4.83 -7.81
C THR A 171 18.01 -3.61 -7.78
N GLN A 172 18.54 -3.26 -6.62
CA GLN A 172 19.42 -2.10 -6.45
C GLN A 172 20.75 -2.26 -7.21
N ARG A 173 21.29 -3.48 -7.30
CA ARG A 173 22.47 -3.75 -8.15
C ARG A 173 22.19 -3.53 -9.62
N ALA A 174 21.00 -3.96 -10.10
CA ALA A 174 20.62 -3.80 -11.51
C ALA A 174 20.18 -2.35 -11.85
N LEU A 175 19.58 -1.66 -10.90
CA LEU A 175 18.96 -0.35 -11.06
C LEU A 175 19.40 0.60 -9.93
N PRO A 176 20.66 1.07 -9.91
CA PRO A 176 21.23 1.79 -8.76
C PRO A 176 20.62 3.17 -8.50
N LYS A 177 19.85 3.72 -9.44
CA LYS A 177 19.13 5.00 -9.27
C LYS A 177 17.66 4.83 -8.88
N LEU A 178 17.21 3.57 -8.75
CA LEU A 178 15.84 3.25 -8.40
C LEU A 178 15.46 3.85 -7.05
N LYS A 179 14.26 4.40 -6.97
CA LYS A 179 13.60 4.81 -5.74
C LYS A 179 12.65 3.70 -5.32
N LEU A 180 12.95 3.08 -4.19
CA LEU A 180 12.18 1.95 -3.67
C LEU A 180 11.10 2.43 -2.70
N VAL A 181 9.89 1.87 -2.84
CA VAL A 181 8.77 2.02 -1.93
C VAL A 181 8.38 0.63 -1.43
N VAL A 182 8.52 0.39 -0.15
CA VAL A 182 8.07 -0.84 0.52
C VAL A 182 6.76 -0.54 1.23
N CYS A 183 5.69 -1.21 0.80
CA CYS A 183 4.39 -1.11 1.44
C CYS A 183 4.25 -2.16 2.54
N GLU A 184 3.75 -1.76 3.69
CA GLU A 184 3.48 -2.66 4.81
C GLU A 184 2.39 -3.66 4.43
N PRO A 185 2.59 -4.99 4.56
CA PRO A 185 1.49 -5.93 4.49
C PRO A 185 0.50 -5.66 5.63
N PHE A 186 -0.78 -5.82 5.36
CA PHE A 186 -1.85 -5.53 6.32
C PHE A 186 -2.93 -6.60 6.30
N VAL A 187 -3.65 -6.72 7.39
CA VAL A 187 -4.89 -7.50 7.51
C VAL A 187 -5.85 -6.80 8.48
N LEU A 188 -7.13 -7.02 8.28
CA LEU A 188 -8.17 -6.56 9.20
C LEU A 188 -8.82 -7.75 9.89
N ARG A 189 -9.15 -7.63 11.18
CA ARG A 189 -9.73 -8.72 11.99
C ARG A 189 -11.20 -8.95 11.62
N CYS A 190 -11.43 -9.51 10.42
CA CYS A 190 -12.73 -9.93 9.92
C CYS A 190 -12.54 -10.99 8.83
N GLY A 191 -13.61 -11.59 8.37
CA GLY A 191 -13.62 -12.53 7.25
C GLY A 191 -12.69 -13.74 7.45
N ALA A 192 -11.67 -13.86 6.62
CA ALA A 192 -10.68 -14.94 6.67
C ALA A 192 -9.62 -14.77 7.76
N VAL A 193 -9.51 -13.58 8.34
CA VAL A 193 -8.47 -13.24 9.33
C VAL A 193 -8.94 -13.54 10.73
N SER A 194 -8.36 -14.56 11.35
CA SER A 194 -8.65 -15.01 12.72
C SER A 194 -7.46 -14.79 13.65
N ASP A 195 -7.64 -15.07 14.94
CA ASP A 195 -6.56 -14.99 15.94
C ASP A 195 -5.36 -15.88 15.62
N LYS A 196 -5.52 -16.93 14.78
CA LYS A 196 -4.43 -17.79 14.34
C LYS A 196 -3.35 -17.07 13.53
N TRP A 197 -3.66 -15.89 12.99
CA TRP A 197 -2.70 -15.07 12.27
C TRP A 197 -1.71 -14.37 13.20
N PHE A 198 -2.06 -14.20 14.46
CA PHE A 198 -1.32 -13.39 15.42
C PHE A 198 -0.66 -14.24 16.52
N PRO A 199 0.51 -13.84 17.04
CA PRO A 199 1.25 -12.60 16.71
C PRO A 199 2.12 -12.70 15.44
N GLU A 200 2.08 -13.83 14.71
CA GLU A 200 3.01 -14.11 13.62
C GLU A 200 2.92 -13.06 12.48
N PHE A 201 1.70 -12.61 12.12
CA PHE A 201 1.54 -11.58 11.10
C PHE A 201 2.25 -10.26 11.47
N ASP A 202 2.28 -9.90 12.73
CA ASP A 202 2.98 -8.70 13.20
C ASP A 202 4.51 -8.80 12.97
N ARG A 203 5.07 -10.02 13.00
CA ARG A 203 6.47 -10.28 12.67
C ARG A 203 6.76 -10.04 11.18
N TYR A 204 5.84 -10.43 10.27
CA TYR A 204 5.96 -10.13 8.83
C TYR A 204 5.90 -8.63 8.55
N ARG A 205 5.01 -7.90 9.22
CA ARG A 205 4.96 -6.43 9.15
C ARG A 205 6.27 -5.79 9.60
N ALA A 206 6.79 -6.25 10.75
CA ALA A 206 8.07 -5.77 11.29
C ALA A 206 9.24 -6.09 10.34
N ALA A 207 9.25 -7.26 9.70
CA ALA A 207 10.25 -7.64 8.72
C ALA A 207 10.21 -6.73 7.49
N ALA A 208 9.03 -6.46 6.91
CA ALA A 208 8.89 -5.50 5.81
C ALA A 208 9.44 -4.10 6.17
N LYS A 209 9.19 -3.64 7.41
CA LYS A 209 9.72 -2.37 7.90
C LYS A 209 11.24 -2.39 8.03
N ARG A 210 11.85 -3.50 8.49
CA ARG A 210 13.33 -3.65 8.53
C ARG A 210 13.93 -3.64 7.13
N VAL A 211 13.32 -4.37 6.18
CA VAL A 211 13.73 -4.34 4.76
C VAL A 211 13.72 -2.91 4.24
N ALA A 212 12.64 -2.16 4.48
CA ALA A 212 12.56 -0.76 4.05
C ALA A 212 13.69 0.09 4.65
N ALA A 213 13.93 -0.03 5.95
CA ALA A 213 14.96 0.74 6.65
C ALA A 213 16.37 0.41 6.14
N GLN A 214 16.70 -0.87 6.00
CA GLN A 214 18.02 -1.33 5.58
C GLN A 214 18.36 -0.92 4.14
N HIS A 215 17.36 -0.86 3.27
CA HIS A 215 17.54 -0.49 1.86
C HIS A 215 17.17 0.97 1.54
N HIS A 216 17.02 1.80 2.59
CA HIS A 216 16.69 3.24 2.45
C HIS A 216 15.43 3.49 1.62
N ALA A 217 14.47 2.57 1.66
CA ALA A 217 13.21 2.67 0.97
C ALA A 217 12.23 3.60 1.69
N THR A 218 11.32 4.23 0.93
CA THR A 218 10.13 4.85 1.52
C THR A 218 9.22 3.75 2.03
N PHE A 219 8.87 3.79 3.31
CA PHE A 219 7.94 2.84 3.91
C PHE A 219 6.52 3.42 3.91
N VAL A 220 5.55 2.64 3.41
CA VAL A 220 4.13 3.01 3.41
C VAL A 220 3.39 2.17 4.45
N PRO A 221 3.03 2.72 5.62
CA PRO A 221 2.48 1.97 6.75
C PRO A 221 0.97 1.71 6.58
N PHE A 222 0.57 0.81 5.67
CA PHE A 222 -0.83 0.52 5.38
C PHE A 222 -1.61 -0.04 6.56
N GLN A 223 -0.99 -0.89 7.41
CA GLN A 223 -1.69 -1.37 8.59
C GLN A 223 -2.05 -0.23 9.53
N ALA A 224 -1.10 0.65 9.81
CA ALA A 224 -1.35 1.77 10.69
C ALA A 224 -2.43 2.72 10.12
N MET A 225 -2.48 2.89 8.80
CA MET A 225 -3.56 3.60 8.13
C MET A 225 -4.92 2.93 8.39
N PHE A 226 -5.01 1.61 8.23
CA PHE A 226 -6.25 0.88 8.48
C PHE A 226 -6.62 0.84 9.97
N ASP A 227 -5.64 0.77 10.89
CA ASP A 227 -5.90 0.85 12.34
C ASP A 227 -6.58 2.18 12.75
N VAL A 228 -6.35 3.25 11.97
CA VAL A 228 -7.09 4.50 12.10
C VAL A 228 -8.45 4.40 11.41
N ALA A 229 -8.51 3.85 10.20
CA ALA A 229 -9.73 3.79 9.40
C ALA A 229 -10.85 2.99 10.06
N VAL A 230 -10.53 1.91 10.77
CA VAL A 230 -11.51 1.07 11.47
C VAL A 230 -12.20 1.78 12.64
N LYS A 231 -11.71 2.93 13.08
CA LYS A 231 -12.39 3.79 14.06
C LYS A 231 -13.58 4.56 13.45
N TYR A 232 -13.66 4.65 12.14
CA TYR A 232 -14.69 5.40 11.39
C TYR A 232 -15.72 4.50 10.71
N ALA A 233 -15.33 3.27 10.36
CA ALA A 233 -16.21 2.27 9.79
C ALA A 233 -15.70 0.86 10.16
N PRO A 234 -16.56 -0.18 10.24
CA PRO A 234 -16.14 -1.52 10.61
C PRO A 234 -15.12 -2.09 9.61
N PRO A 235 -14.29 -3.07 10.03
CA PRO A 235 -13.25 -3.68 9.18
C PRO A 235 -13.76 -4.14 7.81
N GLU A 236 -14.95 -4.73 7.75
CA GLU A 236 -15.59 -5.25 6.54
C GLU A 236 -15.86 -4.15 5.50
N HIS A 237 -16.04 -2.90 5.93
CA HIS A 237 -16.17 -1.75 5.03
C HIS A 237 -14.89 -1.52 4.20
N TRP A 238 -13.74 -1.80 4.78
CA TRP A 238 -12.44 -1.55 4.20
C TRP A 238 -11.87 -2.76 3.45
N ALA A 239 -12.10 -3.98 4.01
CA ALA A 239 -11.71 -5.25 3.40
C ALA A 239 -12.66 -6.34 3.90
N GLY A 240 -13.61 -6.77 3.09
CA GLY A 240 -14.71 -7.66 3.51
C GLY A 240 -14.25 -9.05 3.97
N ASP A 241 -13.15 -9.55 3.43
CA ASP A 241 -12.51 -10.80 3.85
C ASP A 241 -11.33 -10.60 4.82
N GLY A 242 -11.06 -9.36 5.18
CA GLY A 242 -9.94 -8.98 6.04
C GLY A 242 -8.59 -8.81 5.32
N VAL A 243 -8.52 -9.15 4.03
CA VAL A 243 -7.25 -9.13 3.23
C VAL A 243 -7.38 -8.25 1.99
N HIS A 244 -8.42 -8.46 1.20
CA HIS A 244 -8.59 -7.78 -0.08
C HIS A 244 -9.39 -6.48 0.11
N PRO A 245 -8.82 -5.32 -0.23
CA PRO A 245 -9.48 -4.04 -0.06
C PRO A 245 -10.78 -3.95 -0.86
N SER A 246 -11.81 -3.44 -0.22
CA SER A 246 -13.02 -2.95 -0.90
C SER A 246 -12.68 -1.74 -1.78
N PRO A 247 -13.60 -1.23 -2.60
CA PRO A 247 -13.39 0.03 -3.32
C PRO A 247 -13.00 1.20 -2.39
N ALA A 248 -13.58 1.26 -1.18
CA ALA A 248 -13.24 2.27 -0.18
C ALA A 248 -11.83 2.08 0.38
N GLY A 249 -11.46 0.83 0.71
CA GLY A 249 -10.12 0.48 1.18
C GLY A 249 -9.05 0.75 0.12
N ALA A 250 -9.31 0.36 -1.13
CA ALA A 250 -8.41 0.61 -2.24
C ALA A 250 -8.19 2.11 -2.51
N ALA A 251 -9.25 2.92 -2.44
CA ALA A 251 -9.16 4.38 -2.59
C ALA A 251 -8.35 5.01 -1.45
N LEU A 252 -8.56 4.55 -0.21
CA LEU A 252 -7.79 5.02 0.94
C LEU A 252 -6.30 4.67 0.79
N MET A 253 -5.98 3.44 0.39
CA MET A 253 -4.61 3.00 0.12
C MET A 253 -3.94 3.84 -0.98
N ALA A 254 -4.63 4.09 -2.08
CA ALA A 254 -4.13 4.89 -3.19
C ALA A 254 -3.76 6.30 -2.75
N HIS A 255 -4.68 6.99 -2.09
CA HIS A 255 -4.46 8.33 -1.56
C HIS A 255 -3.29 8.38 -0.57
N PHE A 256 -3.21 7.39 0.33
CA PHE A 256 -2.14 7.31 1.31
C PHE A 256 -0.78 7.05 0.65
N TRP A 257 -0.74 6.19 -0.39
CA TRP A 257 0.46 5.92 -1.17
C TRP A 257 0.95 7.16 -1.93
N VAL A 258 0.05 7.87 -2.62
CA VAL A 258 0.39 9.10 -3.36
C VAL A 258 0.99 10.15 -2.42
N LYS A 259 0.43 10.32 -1.23
CA LYS A 259 1.01 11.21 -0.20
C LYS A 259 2.38 10.75 0.28
N ALA A 260 2.57 9.44 0.46
CA ALA A 260 3.85 8.88 0.93
C ALA A 260 5.00 9.12 -0.06
N VAL A 261 4.71 9.11 -1.36
CA VAL A 261 5.72 9.35 -2.41
C VAL A 261 5.92 10.83 -2.72
N GLY A 262 5.19 11.71 -2.04
CA GLY A 262 5.33 13.17 -2.18
C GLY A 262 4.95 13.67 -3.56
N ALA A 263 3.90 13.11 -4.12
CA ALA A 263 3.41 13.45 -5.46
C ALA A 263 2.24 14.43 -5.41
#